data_b060cb808f54091c3de94bd70abdf370
#
_entry.id   b060cb808f54091c3de94bd70abdf370
#
_cell.length_a   1.000
_cell.length_b   1.000
_cell.length_c   1.000
_cell.angle_alpha   90.00
_cell.angle_beta   90.00
_cell.angle_gamma   90.00
#
_symmetry.space_group_name_H-M   'P 1'
#
loop_
_entity.id
_entity.type
_entity.pdbx_description
1 polymer ?
#
loop_
_entity_poly.entity_id
_entity_poly.type
_entity_poly.pdbx_seq_one_letter_code
_entity_poly.pdbx_strand_id
1 'polypeptide(L)'
;MTTIVRMLAVMALMLTASLAQAQNKVPSERALEALVKTTLLTFNDANVTGNYEVFHAKLSKPFREQFPVERLARRFQEFNKKNIDFDVIAALKPSYDPAPKVDDEGRLLVKGHFPTEPLRVNFDLAFIPSDGEWKLISINVKIDDPK
;
A
#
# COMPACT_ATOMS: atom_id res chain seq x y z
N MET A 1 -23.16 28.90 29.20
CA MET A 1 -22.45 27.61 29.18
C MET A 1 -23.03 26.57 28.23
N THR A 2 -24.30 26.37 28.16
CA THR A 2 -24.94 25.37 27.27
C THR A 2 -24.80 25.68 25.77
N THR A 3 -24.70 26.91 25.34
CA THR A 3 -24.55 27.28 23.92
C THR A 3 -23.14 27.05 23.39
N ILE A 4 -22.10 27.24 24.20
CA ILE A 4 -20.70 27.06 23.85
C ILE A 4 -20.40 25.56 23.73
N VAL A 5 -20.93 24.72 24.63
CA VAL A 5 -20.76 23.25 24.59
C VAL A 5 -21.44 22.65 23.35
N ARG A 6 -22.60 23.21 22.94
CA ARG A 6 -23.27 22.75 21.70
C ARG A 6 -22.52 23.14 20.44
N MET A 7 -21.87 24.29 20.37
CA MET A 7 -21.03 24.68 19.24
C MET A 7 -19.77 23.84 19.11
N LEU A 8 -19.13 23.51 20.23
CA LEU A 8 -17.95 22.64 20.23
C LEU A 8 -18.28 21.21 19.79
N ALA A 9 -19.44 20.67 20.19
CA ALA A 9 -19.89 19.34 19.78
C ALA A 9 -20.20 19.26 18.26
N VAL A 10 -20.81 20.30 17.69
CA VAL A 10 -21.10 20.39 16.25
C VAL A 10 -19.81 20.52 15.45
N MET A 11 -18.82 21.27 15.93
CA MET A 11 -17.54 21.44 15.25
C MET A 11 -16.70 20.14 15.28
N ALA A 12 -16.76 19.38 16.36
CA ALA A 12 -16.11 18.05 16.45
C ALA A 12 -16.76 17.03 15.50
N LEU A 13 -18.08 17.06 15.31
CA LEU A 13 -18.78 16.17 14.38
C LEU A 13 -18.45 16.48 12.92
N MET A 14 -18.23 17.75 12.57
CA MET A 14 -17.86 18.13 11.18
C MET A 14 -16.43 17.72 10.83
N LEU A 15 -15.49 17.71 11.78
CA LEU A 15 -14.12 17.24 11.54
C LEU A 15 -14.07 15.72 11.28
N THR A 16 -14.88 14.93 11.97
CA THR A 16 -14.91 13.47 11.78
C THR A 16 -15.53 13.07 10.43
N ALA A 17 -16.54 13.81 9.95
CA ALA A 17 -17.14 13.58 8.63
C ALA A 17 -16.16 13.87 7.48
N SER A 18 -15.28 14.86 7.62
CA SER A 18 -14.29 15.22 6.61
C SER A 18 -13.18 14.16 6.46
N LEU A 19 -12.80 13.49 7.53
CA LEU A 19 -11.81 12.40 7.51
C LEU A 19 -12.36 11.14 6.83
N ALA A 20 -13.63 10.80 7.06
CA ALA A 20 -14.28 9.66 6.44
C ALA A 20 -14.46 9.85 4.91
N GLN A 21 -14.68 11.07 4.44
CA GLN A 21 -14.81 11.36 3.01
C GLN A 21 -13.47 11.31 2.26
N ALA A 22 -12.34 11.58 2.92
CA ALA A 22 -11.02 11.52 2.31
C ALA A 22 -10.58 10.08 1.97
N GLN A 23 -11.08 9.10 2.72
CA GLN A 23 -10.75 7.67 2.53
C GLN A 23 -11.57 6.96 1.44
N ASN A 24 -12.64 7.60 0.94
CA ASN A 24 -13.46 7.04 -0.14
C ASN A 24 -13.02 7.52 -1.54
N LYS A 25 -11.88 8.22 -1.62
CA LYS A 25 -11.36 8.74 -2.88
C LYS A 25 -9.94 8.23 -3.12
N VAL A 26 -9.62 8.05 -4.38
CA VAL A 26 -8.24 7.79 -4.80
C VAL A 26 -7.35 8.95 -4.30
N PRO A 27 -6.22 8.67 -3.65
CA PRO A 27 -5.27 9.70 -3.23
C PRO A 27 -4.80 10.57 -4.40
N SER A 28 -4.28 11.76 -4.11
CA SER A 28 -3.61 12.57 -5.14
C SER A 28 -2.46 11.77 -5.78
N GLU A 29 -2.09 12.12 -7.00
CA GLU A 29 -1.00 11.45 -7.73
C GLU A 29 0.26 11.30 -6.87
N ARG A 30 0.67 12.39 -6.21
CA ARG A 30 1.85 12.40 -5.33
C ARG A 30 1.70 11.48 -4.11
N ALA A 31 0.54 11.49 -3.47
CA ALA A 31 0.27 10.65 -2.31
C ALA A 31 0.17 9.17 -2.70
N LEU A 32 -0.42 8.87 -3.85
CA LEU A 32 -0.51 7.53 -4.40
C LEU A 32 0.87 6.97 -4.77
N GLU A 33 1.70 7.77 -5.44
CA GLU A 33 3.09 7.39 -5.76
C GLU A 33 3.88 7.08 -4.48
N ALA A 34 3.76 7.92 -3.45
CA ALA A 34 4.41 7.69 -2.16
C ALA A 34 3.92 6.39 -1.50
N LEU A 35 2.62 6.14 -1.52
CA LEU A 35 2.02 4.91 -0.96
C LEU A 35 2.54 3.67 -1.68
N VAL A 36 2.53 3.65 -3.01
CA VAL A 36 3.01 2.53 -3.82
C VAL A 36 4.50 2.28 -3.61
N LYS A 37 5.33 3.33 -3.70
CA LYS A 37 6.77 3.21 -3.50
C LYS A 37 7.12 2.73 -2.09
N THR A 38 6.54 3.33 -1.07
CA THR A 38 6.80 2.92 0.32
C THR A 38 6.43 1.46 0.56
N THR A 39 5.29 1.02 0.01
CA THR A 39 4.85 -0.38 0.11
C THR A 39 5.85 -1.32 -0.57
N LEU A 40 6.21 -1.04 -1.82
CA LEU A 40 7.08 -1.93 -2.59
C LEU A 40 8.54 -1.90 -2.11
N LEU A 41 9.05 -0.76 -1.67
CA LEU A 41 10.41 -0.68 -1.10
C LEU A 41 10.50 -1.42 0.24
N THR A 42 9.49 -1.29 1.11
CA THR A 42 9.45 -2.07 2.36
C THR A 42 9.35 -3.58 2.09
N PHE A 43 8.59 -3.98 1.06
CA PHE A 43 8.53 -5.36 0.60
C PHE A 43 9.87 -5.84 0.03
N ASN A 44 10.54 -5.02 -0.77
CA ASN A 44 11.87 -5.31 -1.30
C ASN A 44 12.89 -5.51 -0.19
N ASP A 45 12.93 -4.61 0.80
CA ASP A 45 13.82 -4.72 1.96
C ASP A 45 13.60 -6.02 2.73
N ALA A 46 12.34 -6.41 2.93
CA ALA A 46 12.00 -7.67 3.58
C ALA A 46 12.52 -8.87 2.79
N ASN A 47 12.41 -8.86 1.46
CA ASN A 47 12.91 -9.93 0.60
C ASN A 47 14.45 -9.99 0.59
N VAL A 48 15.13 -8.85 0.47
CA VAL A 48 16.60 -8.77 0.44
C VAL A 48 17.21 -9.22 1.76
N THR A 49 16.65 -8.80 2.88
CA THR A 49 17.16 -9.11 4.23
C THR A 49 16.65 -10.44 4.78
N GLY A 50 15.53 -10.96 4.27
CA GLY A 50 14.79 -12.08 4.86
C GLY A 50 14.04 -11.70 6.15
N ASN A 51 14.03 -10.43 6.55
CA ASN A 51 13.36 -9.92 7.73
C ASN A 51 12.06 -9.21 7.36
N TYR A 52 10.93 -9.82 7.68
CA TYR A 52 9.59 -9.34 7.34
C TYR A 52 8.89 -8.56 8.47
N GLU A 53 9.54 -8.31 9.60
CA GLU A 53 8.91 -7.67 10.76
C GLU A 53 8.33 -6.28 10.43
N VAL A 54 9.13 -5.41 9.77
CA VAL A 54 8.70 -4.05 9.43
C VAL A 54 7.61 -4.08 8.36
N PHE A 55 7.75 -4.92 7.35
CA PHE A 55 6.73 -5.08 6.31
C PHE A 55 5.41 -5.56 6.93
N HIS A 56 5.45 -6.59 7.77
CA HIS A 56 4.28 -7.12 8.49
C HIS A 56 3.59 -6.05 9.34
N ALA A 57 4.35 -5.26 10.10
CA ALA A 57 3.80 -4.22 10.96
C ALA A 57 3.02 -3.13 10.19
N LYS A 58 3.34 -2.91 8.92
CA LYS A 58 2.66 -1.92 8.03
C LYS A 58 1.40 -2.46 7.35
N LEU A 59 1.16 -3.77 7.39
CA LEU A 59 -0.02 -4.38 6.77
C LEU A 59 -1.30 -4.03 7.53
N SER A 60 -2.44 -4.16 6.86
CA SER A 60 -3.74 -4.09 7.53
C SER A 60 -3.90 -5.20 8.57
N LYS A 61 -4.74 -4.96 9.57
CA LYS A 61 -4.99 -5.97 10.62
C LYS A 61 -5.45 -7.32 10.05
N PRO A 62 -6.45 -7.39 9.15
CA PRO A 62 -6.86 -8.66 8.57
C PRO A 62 -5.73 -9.40 7.84
N PHE A 63 -4.85 -8.66 7.16
CA PHE A 63 -3.72 -9.27 6.47
C PHE A 63 -2.68 -9.84 7.45
N ARG A 64 -2.35 -9.09 8.52
CA ARG A 64 -1.43 -9.56 9.56
C ARG A 64 -1.93 -10.81 10.26
N GLU A 65 -3.23 -10.87 10.57
CA GLU A 65 -3.84 -12.02 11.22
C GLU A 65 -3.81 -13.27 10.33
N GLN A 66 -4.00 -13.10 9.03
CA GLN A 66 -3.97 -14.19 8.06
C GLN A 66 -2.54 -14.65 7.75
N PHE A 67 -1.57 -13.74 7.75
CA PHE A 67 -0.19 -13.99 7.39
C PHE A 67 0.79 -13.52 8.47
N PRO A 68 1.09 -14.34 9.48
CA PRO A 68 2.18 -14.09 10.41
C PRO A 68 3.53 -13.92 9.69
N VAL A 69 4.50 -13.32 10.34
CA VAL A 69 5.83 -12.99 9.79
C VAL A 69 6.49 -14.20 9.11
N GLU A 70 6.49 -15.36 9.75
CA GLU A 70 7.10 -16.58 9.22
C GLU A 70 6.39 -17.12 7.97
N ARG A 71 5.09 -16.89 7.88
CA ARG A 71 4.31 -17.29 6.70
C ARG A 71 4.59 -16.38 5.51
N LEU A 72 4.78 -15.08 5.75
CA LEU A 72 5.22 -14.12 4.73
C LEU A 72 6.61 -14.50 4.21
N ALA A 73 7.55 -14.76 5.10
CA ALA A 73 8.91 -15.16 4.73
C ALA A 73 8.93 -16.41 3.84
N ARG A 74 8.13 -17.44 4.18
CA ARG A 74 7.99 -18.63 3.35
C ARG A 74 7.34 -18.36 1.99
N ARG A 75 6.31 -17.53 1.97
CA ARG A 75 5.58 -17.23 0.74
C ARG A 75 6.43 -16.49 -0.29
N PHE A 76 7.29 -15.60 0.16
CA PHE A 76 8.12 -14.76 -0.71
C PHE A 76 9.59 -15.19 -0.77
N GLN A 77 9.94 -16.38 -0.25
CA GLN A 77 11.32 -16.88 -0.20
C GLN A 77 12.03 -16.91 -1.57
N GLU A 78 11.28 -17.03 -2.67
CA GLU A 78 11.86 -17.08 -4.02
C GLU A 78 12.51 -15.75 -4.41
N PHE A 79 12.00 -14.61 -3.93
CA PHE A 79 12.64 -13.31 -4.13
C PHE A 79 14.03 -13.26 -3.49
N ASN A 80 14.15 -13.77 -2.27
CA ASN A 80 15.42 -13.86 -1.56
C ASN A 80 16.37 -14.87 -2.24
N LYS A 81 15.91 -16.08 -2.54
CA LYS A 81 16.71 -17.13 -3.19
C LYS A 81 17.25 -16.72 -4.55
N LYS A 82 16.52 -15.92 -5.30
CA LYS A 82 16.91 -15.42 -6.63
C LYS A 82 17.68 -14.10 -6.56
N ASN A 83 17.95 -13.58 -5.36
CA ASN A 83 18.61 -12.29 -5.13
C ASN A 83 17.92 -11.14 -5.89
N ILE A 84 16.60 -11.14 -5.91
CA ILE A 84 15.81 -10.08 -6.55
C ILE A 84 15.88 -8.85 -5.68
N ASP A 85 16.41 -7.77 -6.22
CA ASP A 85 16.46 -6.45 -5.63
C ASP A 85 16.01 -5.43 -6.66
N PHE A 86 14.96 -4.67 -6.32
CA PHE A 86 14.40 -3.63 -7.19
C PHE A 86 14.34 -2.26 -6.51
N ASP A 87 15.29 -1.95 -5.64
CA ASP A 87 15.39 -0.67 -4.94
C ASP A 87 15.43 0.54 -5.89
N VAL A 88 15.87 0.33 -7.13
CA VAL A 88 15.90 1.34 -8.20
C VAL A 88 14.54 2.01 -8.45
N ILE A 89 13.43 1.37 -8.08
CA ILE A 89 12.10 1.98 -8.20
C ILE A 89 11.97 3.29 -7.40
N ALA A 90 12.79 3.50 -6.39
CA ALA A 90 12.83 4.75 -5.63
C ALA A 90 13.04 5.97 -6.54
N ALA A 91 13.84 5.83 -7.60
CA ALA A 91 14.16 6.89 -8.55
C ALA A 91 13.19 6.96 -9.75
N LEU A 92 12.26 6.03 -9.88
CA LEU A 92 11.37 5.90 -11.04
C LEU A 92 9.94 6.31 -10.70
N LYS A 93 9.17 6.69 -11.72
CA LYS A 93 7.72 6.87 -11.62
C LYS A 93 7.00 5.59 -12.01
N PRO A 94 5.96 5.19 -11.27
CA PRO A 94 5.10 4.08 -11.69
C PRO A 94 4.19 4.50 -12.84
N SER A 95 3.85 3.55 -13.69
CA SER A 95 2.75 3.64 -14.65
C SER A 95 1.59 2.80 -14.14
N TYR A 96 0.38 3.35 -14.13
CA TYR A 96 -0.82 2.66 -13.68
C TYR A 96 -1.67 2.19 -14.85
N ASP A 97 -2.07 0.93 -14.85
CA ASP A 97 -2.99 0.36 -15.83
C ASP A 97 -3.72 -0.85 -15.20
N PRO A 98 -5.04 -0.79 -15.04
CA PRO A 98 -5.93 0.35 -15.29
C PRO A 98 -5.72 1.53 -14.33
N ALA A 99 -6.42 2.64 -14.56
CA ALA A 99 -6.39 3.79 -13.65
C ALA A 99 -6.77 3.34 -12.22
N PRO A 100 -6.06 3.84 -11.18
CA PRO A 100 -6.37 3.51 -9.79
C PRO A 100 -7.81 3.88 -9.43
N LYS A 101 -8.47 3.05 -8.65
CA LYS A 101 -9.86 3.27 -8.22
C LYS A 101 -10.13 2.76 -6.82
N VAL A 102 -11.13 3.34 -6.18
CA VAL A 102 -11.75 2.76 -4.99
C VAL A 102 -12.96 1.95 -5.45
N ASP A 103 -13.02 0.67 -5.09
CA ASP A 103 -14.12 -0.22 -5.46
C ASP A 103 -15.34 -0.08 -4.55
N ASP A 104 -16.39 -0.84 -4.84
CA ASP A 104 -17.66 -0.81 -4.08
C ASP A 104 -17.50 -1.33 -2.64
N GLU A 105 -16.42 -2.06 -2.34
CA GLU A 105 -16.08 -2.53 -1.00
C GLU A 105 -15.17 -1.55 -0.24
N GLY A 106 -14.89 -0.39 -0.83
CA GLY A 106 -14.04 0.64 -0.23
C GLY A 106 -12.53 0.32 -0.30
N ARG A 107 -12.11 -0.62 -1.16
CA ARG A 107 -10.69 -0.95 -1.37
C ARG A 107 -10.10 -0.06 -2.44
N LEU A 108 -8.93 0.49 -2.18
CA LEU A 108 -8.11 1.17 -3.19
C LEU A 108 -7.35 0.11 -3.99
N LEU A 109 -7.68 -0.01 -5.27
CA LEU A 109 -7.04 -0.94 -6.20
C LEU A 109 -6.02 -0.18 -7.05
N VAL A 110 -4.77 -0.65 -7.02
CA VAL A 110 -3.64 -0.01 -7.72
C VAL A 110 -2.81 -1.07 -8.43
N LYS A 111 -2.86 -1.04 -9.75
CA LYS A 111 -2.13 -1.95 -10.61
C LYS A 111 -1.28 -1.18 -11.61
N GLY A 112 -0.10 -1.69 -11.89
CA GLY A 112 0.80 -1.05 -12.83
C GLY A 112 2.19 -1.66 -12.85
N HIS A 113 3.17 -0.86 -13.27
CA HIS A 113 4.55 -1.29 -13.33
C HIS A 113 5.52 -0.12 -13.16
N PHE A 114 6.76 -0.45 -12.82
CA PHE A 114 7.91 0.43 -12.94
C PHE A 114 8.74 0.04 -14.17
N PRO A 115 9.21 1.01 -14.98
CA PRO A 115 10.00 0.74 -16.18
C PRO A 115 11.45 0.43 -15.83
N THR A 116 11.66 -0.59 -14.99
CA THR A 116 12.97 -1.09 -14.61
C THR A 116 13.59 -1.90 -15.74
N GLU A 117 14.93 -1.93 -15.81
CA GLU A 117 15.70 -2.74 -16.76
C GLU A 117 16.73 -3.60 -16.02
N PRO A 118 17.05 -4.80 -16.52
CA PRO A 118 16.51 -5.47 -17.72
C PRO A 118 15.10 -6.04 -17.53
N LEU A 119 14.62 -6.17 -16.30
CA LEU A 119 13.34 -6.77 -15.97
C LEU A 119 12.36 -5.72 -15.46
N ARG A 120 11.12 -5.81 -15.88
CA ARG A 120 10.04 -4.93 -15.44
C ARG A 120 9.49 -5.38 -14.09
N VAL A 121 9.29 -4.44 -13.17
CA VAL A 121 8.59 -4.68 -11.90
C VAL A 121 7.11 -4.37 -12.09
N ASN A 122 6.29 -5.42 -12.13
CA ASN A 122 4.84 -5.31 -12.21
C ASN A 122 4.24 -5.49 -10.82
N PHE A 123 3.20 -4.73 -10.50
CA PHE A 123 2.52 -4.80 -9.21
C PHE A 123 1.01 -4.78 -9.35
N ASP A 124 0.33 -5.46 -8.43
CA ASP A 124 -1.12 -5.44 -8.23
C ASP A 124 -1.37 -5.39 -6.73
N LEU A 125 -1.80 -4.23 -6.25
CA LEU A 125 -1.93 -3.90 -4.83
C LEU A 125 -3.38 -3.54 -4.51
N ALA A 126 -3.84 -3.95 -3.34
CA ALA A 126 -5.10 -3.49 -2.78
C ALA A 126 -4.87 -2.99 -1.35
N PHE A 127 -5.52 -1.88 -1.02
CA PHE A 127 -5.45 -1.24 0.29
C PHE A 127 -6.85 -1.06 0.86
N ILE A 128 -6.95 -1.10 2.18
CA ILE A 128 -8.17 -0.76 2.92
C ILE A 128 -7.91 0.43 3.84
N PRO A 129 -8.94 1.25 4.13
CA PRO A 129 -8.81 2.30 5.10
C PRO A 129 -8.66 1.71 6.51
N SER A 130 -7.70 2.21 7.26
CA SER A 130 -7.44 1.81 8.63
C SER A 130 -6.84 2.99 9.40
N ASP A 131 -7.52 3.47 10.44
CA ASP A 131 -7.07 4.57 11.30
C ASP A 131 -6.62 5.84 10.53
N GLY A 132 -7.37 6.22 9.49
CA GLY A 132 -7.06 7.39 8.67
C GLY A 132 -5.99 7.17 7.58
N GLU A 133 -5.51 5.94 7.43
CA GLU A 133 -4.48 5.58 6.47
C GLU A 133 -4.95 4.44 5.54
N TRP A 134 -4.38 4.39 4.33
CA TRP A 134 -4.50 3.22 3.45
C TRP A 134 -3.48 2.16 3.87
N LYS A 135 -3.96 0.96 4.23
CA LYS A 135 -3.12 -0.17 4.62
C LYS A 135 -3.31 -1.37 3.69
N LEU A 136 -2.20 -2.00 3.35
CA LEU A 136 -2.17 -3.10 2.39
C LEU A 136 -3.00 -4.30 2.87
N ILE A 137 -3.88 -4.80 1.99
CA ILE A 137 -4.68 -6.02 2.18
C ILE A 137 -4.34 -7.11 1.17
N SER A 138 -3.73 -6.76 0.06
CA SER A 138 -3.29 -7.71 -0.97
C SER A 138 -2.07 -7.18 -1.72
N ILE A 139 -1.15 -8.07 -2.03
CA ILE A 139 0.05 -7.78 -2.80
C ILE A 139 0.36 -8.92 -3.78
N ASN A 140 0.59 -8.55 -5.02
CA ASN A 140 1.18 -9.41 -6.03
C ASN A 140 2.25 -8.62 -6.79
N VAL A 141 3.46 -9.12 -6.80
CA VAL A 141 4.60 -8.53 -7.52
C VAL A 141 5.17 -9.58 -8.47
N LYS A 142 5.35 -9.20 -9.72
CA LYS A 142 5.97 -10.02 -10.76
C LYS A 142 7.12 -9.28 -11.41
N ILE A 143 8.20 -10.00 -11.62
CA ILE A 143 9.38 -9.50 -12.31
C ILE A 143 9.44 -10.23 -13.65
N ASP A 144 9.18 -9.51 -14.73
CA ASP A 144 9.06 -10.06 -16.07
C ASP A 144 9.93 -9.29 -17.07
N ASP A 145 10.33 -9.97 -18.15
CA ASP A 145 10.90 -9.31 -19.33
C ASP A 145 9.88 -8.32 -19.92
N PRO A 146 10.28 -7.11 -20.24
CA PRO A 146 9.42 -6.19 -20.95
C PRO A 146 9.17 -6.75 -22.37
N LYS A 147 7.91 -7.12 -22.63
CA LYS A 147 7.47 -7.51 -23.97
C LYS A 147 7.15 -6.28 -24.81
#